data_b31eb8787de5c05299c888353b85e464
#
_entry.id   b31eb8787de5c05299c888353b85e464
#
_cell.length_a   1.000
_cell.length_b   1.000
_cell.length_c   1.000
_cell.angle_alpha   90.00
_cell.angle_beta   90.00
_cell.angle_gamma   90.00
#
_symmetry.space_group_name_H-M   'P 1'
#
loop_
_entity.id
_entity.type
_entity.pdbx_description
1 polymer ?
#
loop_
_entity_poly.entity_id
_entity_poly.type
_entity_poly.pdbx_seq_one_letter_code
_entity_poly.pdbx_strand_id
1 'polypeptide(L)'
;MSDKESITQIDHETVMGKIIYLSNKEDRKGQERGREYFIINKHANGHRKIVAHCEIDDRPAVMRDITYSLDENWLTTDCFVRISVDDQFMGSGWFNFSDGHAECETTTALEGRVSQKMETNGHLKTFQNHAIACDAWHLRLFDRNSDEKIQNTGEILLSSPDHRGATGPMLFPITMNIEYVGEETVTVGAGTFDALHFRFVGTPGLPEEHPPYDIWGTNDGDYLFLKGAVGGYMQTYYELVDLY
;
A
#
# COMPACT_ATOMS: atom_id res chain seq x y z
N MET A 1 -23.91 3.70 46.91
CA MET A 1 -22.63 4.10 46.23
C MET A 1 -22.55 3.26 44.99
N SER A 2 -22.79 3.85 43.82
CA SER A 2 -22.69 3.12 42.55
C SER A 2 -21.22 3.00 42.21
N ASP A 3 -20.73 1.77 42.13
CA ASP A 3 -19.44 1.47 41.56
C ASP A 3 -19.43 2.05 40.11
N LYS A 4 -18.69 3.11 39.92
CA LYS A 4 -18.37 3.54 38.56
C LYS A 4 -17.48 2.43 37.99
N GLU A 5 -18.06 1.61 37.11
CA GLU A 5 -17.24 0.74 36.25
C GLU A 5 -16.16 1.59 35.61
N SER A 6 -14.91 1.26 35.92
CA SER A 6 -13.78 1.91 35.24
C SER A 6 -13.84 1.51 33.76
N ILE A 7 -13.97 2.50 32.89
CA ILE A 7 -13.83 2.26 31.46
C ILE A 7 -12.41 1.71 31.24
N THR A 8 -12.33 0.43 30.88
CA THR A 8 -11.04 -0.18 30.51
C THR A 8 -10.62 0.47 29.20
N GLN A 9 -9.59 1.28 29.25
CA GLN A 9 -9.00 1.86 28.05
C GLN A 9 -8.37 0.74 27.24
N ILE A 10 -8.76 0.59 25.97
CA ILE A 10 -8.09 -0.33 25.05
C ILE A 10 -6.87 0.39 24.55
N ASP A 11 -5.68 -0.16 24.84
CA ASP A 11 -4.42 0.40 24.38
C ASP A 11 -4.29 0.15 22.88
N HIS A 12 -4.11 1.22 22.13
CA HIS A 12 -3.72 1.21 20.74
C HIS A 12 -2.78 2.39 20.46
N GLU A 13 -1.89 2.22 19.52
CA GLU A 13 -1.04 3.28 19.00
C GLU A 13 -1.67 3.82 17.72
N THR A 14 -1.66 5.13 17.55
CA THR A 14 -2.11 5.79 16.32
C THR A 14 -0.96 6.60 15.74
N VAL A 15 -0.63 6.33 14.49
CA VAL A 15 0.38 7.06 13.71
C VAL A 15 -0.34 7.73 12.55
N MET A 16 -0.14 9.04 12.38
CA MET A 16 -0.68 9.81 11.24
C MET A 16 0.46 10.40 10.43
N GLY A 17 0.31 10.45 9.12
CA GLY A 17 1.36 11.02 8.28
C GLY A 17 0.87 11.53 6.95
N LYS A 18 1.79 12.23 6.27
CA LYS A 18 1.61 12.74 4.91
C LYS A 18 2.79 12.34 4.05
N ILE A 19 2.48 11.77 2.88
CA ILE A 19 3.44 11.49 1.81
C ILE A 19 3.16 12.47 0.67
N ILE A 20 4.19 13.08 0.10
CA ILE A 20 4.08 13.87 -1.13
C ILE A 20 4.61 13.07 -2.32
N TYR A 21 4.03 13.31 -3.49
CA TYR A 21 4.43 12.74 -4.76
C TYR A 21 5.10 13.81 -5.60
N LEU A 22 6.35 13.62 -5.95
CA LEU A 22 7.16 14.59 -6.69
C LEU A 22 7.51 14.04 -8.07
N SER A 23 7.58 14.92 -9.06
CA SER A 23 8.07 14.56 -10.38
C SER A 23 9.61 14.48 -10.39
N ASN A 24 10.14 13.42 -10.99
CA ASN A 24 11.57 13.30 -11.36
C ASN A 24 11.82 13.58 -12.85
N LYS A 25 10.78 13.97 -13.61
CA LYS A 25 10.92 14.37 -15.01
C LYS A 25 11.75 15.65 -15.09
N GLU A 26 12.68 15.72 -16.07
CA GLU A 26 13.64 16.81 -16.19
C GLU A 26 12.98 18.19 -16.28
N ASP A 27 11.88 18.29 -17.03
CA ASP A 27 11.13 19.54 -17.27
C ASP A 27 10.32 20.05 -16.05
N ARG A 28 10.10 19.18 -15.05
CA ARG A 28 9.29 19.50 -13.85
C ARG A 28 9.80 18.81 -12.57
N LYS A 29 11.09 18.62 -12.47
CA LYS A 29 11.72 17.97 -11.33
C LYS A 29 11.42 18.69 -10.01
N GLY A 30 10.96 17.92 -9.01
CA GLY A 30 10.57 18.44 -7.69
C GLY A 30 9.19 19.10 -7.65
N GLN A 31 8.46 19.18 -8.76
CA GLN A 31 7.07 19.63 -8.74
C GLN A 31 6.19 18.59 -8.03
N GLU A 32 5.39 19.03 -7.06
CA GLU A 32 4.36 18.18 -6.43
C GLU A 32 3.31 17.81 -7.48
N ARG A 33 2.98 16.54 -7.53
CA ARG A 33 2.02 15.94 -8.46
C ARG A 33 0.94 15.13 -7.77
N GLY A 34 0.94 15.13 -6.44
CA GLY A 34 -0.03 14.45 -5.61
C GLY A 34 0.44 14.28 -4.19
N ARG A 35 -0.41 13.70 -3.38
CA ARG A 35 -0.16 13.47 -1.96
C ARG A 35 -1.02 12.35 -1.41
N GLU A 36 -0.63 11.85 -0.25
CA GLU A 36 -1.39 10.89 0.51
C GLU A 36 -1.38 11.26 1.98
N TYR A 37 -2.54 11.20 2.60
CA TYR A 37 -2.71 11.31 4.04
C TYR A 37 -3.11 9.95 4.59
N PHE A 38 -2.49 9.52 5.68
CA PHE A 38 -2.80 8.22 6.25
C PHE A 38 -2.91 8.25 7.78
N ILE A 39 -3.65 7.28 8.31
CA ILE A 39 -3.76 6.97 9.74
C ILE A 39 -3.57 5.47 9.90
N ILE A 40 -2.53 5.06 10.63
CA ILE A 40 -2.28 3.66 11.01
C ILE A 40 -2.67 3.50 12.48
N ASN A 41 -3.51 2.51 12.76
CA ASN A 41 -3.79 2.06 14.11
C ASN A 41 -3.11 0.69 14.33
N LYS A 42 -2.34 0.59 15.40
CA LYS A 42 -1.75 -0.66 15.89
C LYS A 42 -2.47 -1.03 17.18
N HIS A 43 -3.18 -2.12 17.18
CA HIS A 43 -3.92 -2.60 18.32
C HIS A 43 -3.04 -3.43 19.24
N ALA A 44 -3.36 -3.46 20.55
CA ALA A 44 -2.61 -4.22 21.54
C ALA A 44 -2.54 -5.73 21.26
N ASN A 45 -3.49 -6.27 20.52
CA ASN A 45 -3.49 -7.66 20.05
C ASN A 45 -2.64 -7.90 18.80
N GLY A 46 -1.93 -6.90 18.27
CA GLY A 46 -1.08 -7.00 17.09
C GLY A 46 -1.78 -6.70 15.76
N HIS A 47 -3.11 -6.58 15.73
CA HIS A 47 -3.83 -6.18 14.51
C HIS A 47 -3.44 -4.78 14.07
N ARG A 48 -3.45 -4.55 12.78
CA ARG A 48 -3.15 -3.25 12.16
C ARG A 48 -4.25 -2.84 11.20
N LYS A 49 -4.57 -1.56 11.21
CA LYS A 49 -5.49 -0.96 10.24
C LYS A 49 -4.90 0.33 9.71
N ILE A 50 -5.03 0.57 8.41
CA ILE A 50 -4.72 1.85 7.81
C ILE A 50 -5.97 2.43 7.13
N VAL A 51 -6.13 3.74 7.26
CA VAL A 51 -7.01 4.56 6.41
C VAL A 51 -6.09 5.49 5.63
N ALA A 52 -6.24 5.56 4.30
CA ALA A 52 -5.47 6.48 3.47
C ALA A 52 -6.37 7.20 2.47
N HIS A 53 -6.06 8.48 2.25
CA HIS A 53 -6.63 9.34 1.23
C HIS A 53 -5.52 9.77 0.27
N CYS A 54 -5.62 9.32 -0.98
CA CYS A 54 -4.60 9.52 -2.01
C CYS A 54 -5.13 10.46 -3.08
N GLU A 55 -4.33 11.46 -3.45
CA GLU A 55 -4.63 12.40 -4.52
C GLU A 55 -3.48 12.38 -5.54
N ILE A 56 -3.78 12.16 -6.83
CA ILE A 56 -2.85 12.30 -7.94
C ILE A 56 -3.37 13.42 -8.83
N ASP A 57 -2.63 14.52 -8.91
CA ASP A 57 -3.04 15.74 -9.62
C ASP A 57 -2.79 15.66 -11.14
N ASP A 58 -1.89 14.80 -11.58
CA ASP A 58 -1.64 14.57 -13.01
C ASP A 58 -2.90 14.02 -13.68
N ARG A 59 -3.26 14.60 -14.81
CA ARG A 59 -4.44 14.16 -15.57
C ARG A 59 -4.22 12.83 -16.31
N PRO A 60 -5.23 11.96 -16.31
CA PRO A 60 -6.47 12.05 -15.57
C PRO A 60 -6.21 12.01 -14.06
N ALA A 61 -6.75 12.99 -13.30
CA ALA A 61 -6.55 13.09 -11.85
C ALA A 61 -7.21 11.90 -11.12
N VAL A 62 -6.56 11.39 -10.08
CA VAL A 62 -7.08 10.26 -9.31
C VAL A 62 -7.24 10.66 -7.85
N MET A 63 -8.41 10.36 -7.30
CA MET A 63 -8.66 10.45 -5.87
C MET A 63 -9.11 9.08 -5.38
N ARG A 64 -8.43 8.57 -4.33
CA ARG A 64 -8.68 7.23 -3.79
C ARG A 64 -8.73 7.27 -2.28
N ASP A 65 -9.77 6.65 -1.72
CA ASP A 65 -9.90 6.36 -0.31
C ASP A 65 -9.76 4.86 -0.10
N ILE A 66 -8.97 4.45 0.89
CA ILE A 66 -8.85 3.06 1.29
C ILE A 66 -9.01 2.91 2.81
N THR A 67 -9.53 1.76 3.21
CA THR A 67 -9.34 1.21 4.56
C THR A 67 -8.81 -0.21 4.38
N TYR A 68 -7.71 -0.57 5.03
CA TYR A 68 -7.07 -1.86 4.89
C TYR A 68 -6.65 -2.40 6.24
N SER A 69 -6.92 -3.68 6.49
CA SER A 69 -6.69 -4.33 7.79
C SER A 69 -5.84 -5.58 7.65
N LEU A 70 -5.01 -5.81 8.67
CA LEU A 70 -4.14 -6.97 8.84
C LEU A 70 -4.34 -7.55 10.25
N ASP A 71 -4.23 -8.87 10.37
CA ASP A 71 -4.20 -9.55 11.66
C ASP A 71 -2.83 -9.43 12.36
N GLU A 72 -2.68 -10.04 13.53
CA GLU A 72 -1.44 -10.06 14.32
C GLU A 72 -0.26 -10.76 13.61
N ASN A 73 -0.53 -11.62 12.64
CA ASN A 73 0.45 -12.34 11.82
C ASN A 73 0.75 -11.60 10.51
N TRP A 74 0.25 -10.38 10.36
CA TRP A 74 0.35 -9.60 9.12
C TRP A 74 -0.38 -10.23 7.91
N LEU A 75 -1.36 -11.09 8.15
CA LEU A 75 -2.21 -11.62 7.09
C LEU A 75 -3.34 -10.63 6.78
N THR A 76 -3.65 -10.49 5.51
CA THR A 76 -4.74 -9.60 5.07
C THR A 76 -6.08 -10.07 5.58
N THR A 77 -6.91 -9.18 6.09
CA THR A 77 -8.28 -9.51 6.53
C THR A 77 -9.34 -8.89 5.64
N ASP A 78 -9.27 -7.59 5.42
CA ASP A 78 -10.23 -6.87 4.59
C ASP A 78 -9.62 -5.60 3.98
N CYS A 79 -10.24 -5.12 2.90
CA CYS A 79 -9.95 -3.82 2.33
C CYS A 79 -11.22 -3.19 1.76
N PHE A 80 -11.40 -1.89 1.93
CA PHE A 80 -12.38 -1.10 1.22
C PHE A 80 -11.67 -0.07 0.33
N VAL A 81 -12.12 0.06 -0.92
CA VAL A 81 -11.57 1.01 -1.89
C VAL A 81 -12.70 1.82 -2.48
N ARG A 82 -12.52 3.15 -2.55
CA ARG A 82 -13.35 4.06 -3.32
C ARG A 82 -12.46 4.92 -4.20
N ILE A 83 -12.81 5.06 -5.47
CA ILE A 83 -11.99 5.77 -6.45
C ILE A 83 -12.84 6.69 -7.32
N SER A 84 -12.29 7.87 -7.62
CA SER A 84 -12.76 8.80 -8.63
C SER A 84 -11.61 9.15 -9.58
N VAL A 85 -11.94 9.37 -10.86
CA VAL A 85 -11.00 9.80 -11.90
C VAL A 85 -11.58 11.02 -12.61
N ASP A 86 -10.83 12.13 -12.68
CA ASP A 86 -11.29 13.43 -13.19
C ASP A 86 -12.65 13.84 -12.58
N ASP A 87 -12.79 13.73 -11.25
CA ASP A 87 -14.00 14.02 -10.46
C ASP A 87 -15.21 13.12 -10.78
N GLN A 88 -15.03 12.08 -11.61
CA GLN A 88 -16.08 11.11 -11.89
C GLN A 88 -15.91 9.87 -11.03
N PHE A 89 -17.00 9.37 -10.45
CA PHE A 89 -17.00 8.10 -9.74
C PHE A 89 -16.56 6.98 -10.68
N MET A 90 -15.50 6.27 -10.31
CA MET A 90 -14.98 5.12 -11.07
C MET A 90 -15.39 3.79 -10.44
N GLY A 91 -15.49 3.74 -9.12
CA GLY A 91 -15.95 2.56 -8.43
C GLY A 91 -15.71 2.62 -6.92
N SER A 92 -16.35 1.69 -6.22
CA SER A 92 -16.10 1.40 -4.82
C SER A 92 -16.40 -0.06 -4.52
N GLY A 93 -15.74 -0.63 -3.51
CA GLY A 93 -16.02 -1.98 -3.12
C GLY A 93 -15.25 -2.48 -1.94
N TRP A 94 -15.67 -3.64 -1.49
CA TRP A 94 -15.14 -4.35 -0.36
C TRP A 94 -14.44 -5.62 -0.81
N PHE A 95 -13.32 -5.91 -0.18
CA PHE A 95 -12.51 -7.10 -0.36
C PHE A 95 -12.38 -7.82 0.96
N ASN A 96 -12.46 -9.13 0.94
CA ASN A 96 -12.29 -9.98 2.10
C ASN A 96 -11.32 -11.12 1.79
N PHE A 97 -10.50 -11.44 2.76
CA PHE A 97 -9.46 -12.44 2.64
C PHE A 97 -9.56 -13.42 3.80
N SER A 98 -9.52 -14.69 3.47
CA SER A 98 -9.50 -15.78 4.44
C SER A 98 -8.57 -16.88 3.98
N ASP A 99 -8.35 -17.91 4.81
CA ASP A 99 -7.48 -19.01 4.42
C ASP A 99 -8.01 -19.70 3.15
N GLY A 100 -7.18 -19.71 2.11
CA GLY A 100 -7.47 -20.29 0.81
C GLY A 100 -8.46 -19.52 -0.08
N HIS A 101 -8.91 -18.30 0.32
CA HIS A 101 -9.92 -17.56 -0.45
C HIS A 101 -9.72 -16.05 -0.40
N ALA A 102 -9.98 -15.40 -1.54
CA ALA A 102 -10.16 -13.96 -1.67
C ALA A 102 -11.47 -13.67 -2.39
N GLU A 103 -12.22 -12.69 -1.94
CA GLU A 103 -13.46 -12.27 -2.59
C GLU A 103 -13.61 -10.77 -2.62
N CYS A 104 -14.36 -10.24 -3.58
CA CYS A 104 -14.77 -8.85 -3.59
C CYS A 104 -16.22 -8.67 -4.04
N GLU A 105 -16.86 -7.65 -3.47
CA GLU A 105 -18.14 -7.11 -3.89
C GLU A 105 -17.93 -5.62 -4.18
N THR A 106 -17.99 -5.26 -5.46
CA THR A 106 -17.69 -3.91 -5.92
C THR A 106 -18.77 -3.39 -6.86
N THR A 107 -18.82 -2.06 -7.01
CA THR A 107 -19.58 -1.41 -8.06
C THR A 107 -18.64 -0.50 -8.83
N THR A 108 -18.54 -0.70 -10.13
CA THR A 108 -17.69 0.10 -11.01
C THR A 108 -18.55 0.91 -12.00
N ALA A 109 -18.00 1.99 -12.53
CA ALA A 109 -18.70 2.81 -13.51
C ALA A 109 -18.85 2.12 -14.88
N LEU A 110 -17.94 1.17 -15.18
CA LEU A 110 -17.92 0.48 -16.48
C LEU A 110 -18.72 -0.82 -16.46
N GLU A 111 -18.50 -1.68 -15.44
CA GLU A 111 -19.07 -3.02 -15.37
C GLU A 111 -20.34 -3.10 -14.51
N GLY A 112 -20.65 -2.03 -13.74
CA GLY A 112 -21.70 -2.05 -12.74
C GLY A 112 -21.29 -2.88 -11.52
N ARG A 113 -22.15 -3.77 -11.04
CA ARG A 113 -21.84 -4.66 -9.90
C ARG A 113 -20.90 -5.78 -10.36
N VAL A 114 -19.79 -5.92 -9.64
CA VAL A 114 -18.81 -6.99 -9.82
C VAL A 114 -18.72 -7.81 -8.53
N SER A 115 -18.85 -9.12 -8.66
CA SER A 115 -18.67 -10.08 -7.59
C SER A 115 -17.64 -11.11 -8.06
N GLN A 116 -16.50 -11.19 -7.37
CA GLN A 116 -15.44 -12.15 -7.66
C GLN A 116 -15.13 -12.99 -6.44
N LYS A 117 -14.82 -14.25 -6.68
CA LYS A 117 -14.29 -15.17 -5.68
C LYS A 117 -13.15 -15.96 -6.30
N MET A 118 -12.01 -15.98 -5.62
CA MET A 118 -10.79 -16.63 -6.06
C MET A 118 -10.28 -17.58 -4.99
N GLU A 119 -9.78 -18.73 -5.40
CA GLU A 119 -8.98 -19.60 -4.54
C GLU A 119 -7.56 -19.05 -4.47
N THR A 120 -6.96 -19.06 -3.28
CA THR A 120 -5.59 -18.63 -3.03
C THR A 120 -4.77 -19.76 -2.42
N ASN A 121 -3.45 -19.70 -2.55
CA ASN A 121 -2.56 -20.68 -1.93
C ASN A 121 -2.36 -20.34 -0.44
N GLY A 122 -3.32 -20.72 0.40
CA GLY A 122 -3.38 -20.36 1.81
C GLY A 122 -3.89 -18.93 2.02
N HIS A 123 -3.69 -18.41 3.22
CA HIS A 123 -4.09 -17.02 3.54
C HIS A 123 -3.20 -16.02 2.81
N LEU A 124 -3.82 -15.07 2.13
CA LEU A 124 -3.09 -14.04 1.37
C LEU A 124 -2.25 -13.19 2.32
N LYS A 125 -0.95 -13.13 2.04
CA LYS A 125 -0.01 -12.38 2.89
C LYS A 125 -0.05 -10.88 2.66
N THR A 126 -0.48 -10.44 1.48
CA THR A 126 -0.52 -9.02 1.13
C THR A 126 -1.50 -8.75 0.00
N PHE A 127 -2.04 -7.53 0.00
CA PHE A 127 -2.95 -7.01 -1.02
C PHE A 127 -2.50 -5.62 -1.43
N GLN A 128 -2.28 -5.39 -2.74
CA GLN A 128 -1.88 -4.09 -3.25
C GLN A 128 -3.12 -3.24 -3.53
N ASN A 129 -3.35 -2.26 -2.68
CA ASN A 129 -4.49 -1.35 -2.72
C ASN A 129 -4.15 0.03 -3.33
N HIS A 130 -2.90 0.19 -3.80
CA HIS A 130 -2.33 1.41 -4.39
C HIS A 130 -2.19 2.62 -3.45
N ALA A 131 -2.29 2.44 -2.13
CA ALA A 131 -1.85 3.46 -1.18
C ALA A 131 -0.35 3.30 -0.94
N ILE A 132 0.40 4.36 -1.14
CA ILE A 132 1.88 4.37 -1.03
C ILE A 132 2.32 4.02 0.40
N ALA A 133 1.57 4.46 1.41
CA ALA A 133 1.88 4.11 2.81
C ALA A 133 1.85 2.59 3.08
N CYS A 134 1.12 1.81 2.26
CA CYS A 134 1.08 0.35 2.36
C CYS A 134 2.23 -0.34 1.61
N ASP A 135 2.94 0.34 0.73
CA ASP A 135 3.95 -0.30 -0.14
C ASP A 135 5.12 -0.87 0.67
N ALA A 136 5.55 -0.20 1.72
CA ALA A 136 6.61 -0.71 2.60
C ALA A 136 6.19 -1.96 3.38
N TRP A 137 4.89 -2.23 3.54
CA TRP A 137 4.41 -3.46 4.18
C TRP A 137 4.68 -4.72 3.35
N HIS A 138 4.97 -4.59 2.04
CA HIS A 138 5.41 -5.72 1.22
C HIS A 138 6.84 -6.18 1.55
N LEU A 139 7.67 -5.31 2.16
CA LEU A 139 9.08 -5.60 2.46
C LEU A 139 9.23 -6.78 3.42
N ARG A 140 8.26 -7.00 4.31
CA ARG A 140 8.23 -8.13 5.24
C ARG A 140 8.12 -9.51 4.56
N LEU A 141 7.75 -9.55 3.27
CA LEU A 141 7.64 -10.80 2.51
C LEU A 141 9.01 -11.36 2.12
N PHE A 142 10.05 -10.53 2.20
CA PHE A 142 11.41 -10.92 1.87
C PHE A 142 12.05 -11.64 3.07
N ASP A 143 12.55 -12.86 2.85
CA ASP A 143 13.32 -13.59 3.87
C ASP A 143 14.77 -13.13 3.85
N ARG A 144 15.14 -12.27 4.81
CA ARG A 144 16.50 -11.74 4.95
C ARG A 144 17.52 -12.78 5.44
N ASN A 145 17.08 -13.98 5.86
CA ASN A 145 17.98 -15.09 6.24
C ASN A 145 18.37 -15.95 5.03
N SER A 146 17.74 -15.74 3.89
CA SER A 146 18.09 -16.42 2.63
C SER A 146 19.30 -15.76 1.98
N ASP A 147 20.13 -16.56 1.30
CA ASP A 147 21.24 -16.06 0.47
C ASP A 147 20.75 -15.45 -0.86
N GLU A 148 19.47 -15.61 -1.20
CA GLU A 148 18.88 -15.07 -2.41
C GLU A 148 18.64 -13.57 -2.28
N LYS A 149 19.28 -12.77 -3.16
CA LYS A 149 19.11 -11.32 -3.19
C LYS A 149 17.81 -10.86 -3.82
N ILE A 150 17.23 -11.67 -4.68
CA ILE A 150 15.94 -11.42 -5.35
C ILE A 150 15.03 -12.59 -5.00
N GLN A 151 13.85 -12.29 -4.47
CA GLN A 151 12.88 -13.30 -4.09
C GLN A 151 11.53 -12.99 -4.75
N ASN A 152 10.86 -14.06 -5.20
CA ASN A 152 9.47 -13.95 -5.66
C ASN A 152 8.56 -14.01 -4.44
N THR A 153 7.64 -13.06 -4.33
CA THR A 153 6.71 -12.96 -3.19
C THR A 153 5.59 -14.00 -3.20
N GLY A 154 5.49 -14.77 -4.30
CA GLY A 154 4.32 -15.60 -4.56
C GLY A 154 3.14 -14.77 -5.09
N GLU A 155 1.94 -15.29 -4.94
CA GLU A 155 0.72 -14.63 -5.40
C GLU A 155 0.42 -13.38 -4.58
N ILE A 156 0.15 -12.29 -5.30
CA ILE A 156 -0.36 -11.02 -4.76
C ILE A 156 -1.62 -10.66 -5.54
N LEU A 157 -2.63 -10.15 -4.86
CA LEU A 157 -3.80 -9.58 -5.50
C LEU A 157 -3.74 -8.06 -5.43
N LEU A 158 -4.15 -7.41 -6.53
CA LEU A 158 -4.28 -5.95 -6.63
C LEU A 158 -5.76 -5.57 -6.68
N SER A 159 -6.05 -4.35 -6.24
CA SER A 159 -7.38 -3.74 -6.44
C SER A 159 -7.60 -3.21 -7.86
N SER A 160 -6.54 -3.08 -8.67
CA SER A 160 -6.58 -2.55 -10.04
C SER A 160 -5.36 -3.03 -10.83
N PRO A 161 -5.47 -3.39 -12.10
CA PRO A 161 -4.33 -3.69 -12.98
C PRO A 161 -3.58 -2.44 -13.47
N ASP A 162 -4.12 -1.25 -13.23
CA ASP A 162 -3.50 0.03 -13.60
C ASP A 162 -2.52 0.49 -12.51
N HIS A 163 -1.33 0.92 -12.90
CA HIS A 163 -0.27 1.33 -11.95
C HIS A 163 -0.64 2.56 -11.10
N ARG A 164 -1.61 3.36 -11.52
CA ARG A 164 -2.17 4.47 -10.73
C ARG A 164 -3.37 4.04 -9.90
N GLY A 165 -3.80 2.78 -10.04
CA GLY A 165 -5.02 2.27 -9.45
C GLY A 165 -6.26 3.00 -9.97
N ALA A 166 -6.28 3.41 -11.26
CA ALA A 166 -7.30 4.30 -11.84
C ALA A 166 -8.49 3.55 -12.47
N THR A 167 -8.57 2.24 -12.35
CA THR A 167 -9.74 1.46 -12.79
C THR A 167 -10.72 1.22 -11.65
N GLY A 168 -11.94 0.80 -11.98
CA GLY A 168 -12.90 0.32 -11.00
C GLY A 168 -12.30 -0.85 -10.20
N PRO A 169 -12.51 -0.91 -8.86
CA PRO A 169 -11.85 -1.89 -8.02
C PRO A 169 -12.35 -3.32 -8.29
N MET A 170 -11.40 -4.26 -8.44
CA MET A 170 -11.62 -5.68 -8.64
C MET A 170 -10.40 -6.50 -8.20
N LEU A 171 -10.54 -7.81 -8.05
CA LEU A 171 -9.38 -8.68 -7.78
C LEU A 171 -8.60 -8.95 -9.07
N PHE A 172 -7.30 -8.63 -9.04
CA PHE A 172 -6.39 -8.87 -10.15
C PHE A 172 -5.11 -9.56 -9.65
N PRO A 173 -4.80 -10.81 -10.08
CA PRO A 173 -3.66 -11.55 -9.59
C PRO A 173 -2.37 -11.17 -10.33
N ILE A 174 -1.29 -11.03 -9.57
CA ILE A 174 0.08 -10.88 -10.07
C ILE A 174 1.06 -11.65 -9.18
N THR A 175 2.31 -11.68 -9.61
CA THR A 175 3.45 -11.96 -8.74
C THR A 175 4.41 -10.76 -8.76
N MET A 176 5.24 -10.64 -7.73
CA MET A 176 6.21 -9.56 -7.63
C MET A 176 7.56 -10.12 -7.20
N ASN A 177 8.64 -9.59 -7.78
CA ASN A 177 9.99 -9.89 -7.34
C ASN A 177 10.53 -8.72 -6.52
N ILE A 178 11.08 -9.04 -5.35
CA ILE A 178 11.69 -8.06 -4.44
C ILE A 178 13.19 -8.34 -4.36
N GLU A 179 14.00 -7.31 -4.56
CA GLU A 179 15.45 -7.31 -4.33
C GLU A 179 15.74 -6.61 -3.00
N TYR A 180 16.53 -7.24 -2.14
CA TYR A 180 17.09 -6.56 -0.96
C TYR A 180 18.37 -5.82 -1.35
N VAL A 181 18.36 -4.50 -1.17
CA VAL A 181 19.50 -3.62 -1.49
C VAL A 181 20.41 -3.40 -0.28
N GLY A 182 19.83 -3.20 0.91
CA GLY A 182 20.62 -3.01 2.14
C GLY A 182 19.90 -2.24 3.24
N GLU A 183 20.68 -1.84 4.23
CA GLU A 183 20.25 -0.98 5.33
C GLU A 183 20.99 0.35 5.25
N GLU A 184 20.31 1.43 5.53
CA GLU A 184 20.90 2.76 5.56
C GLU A 184 20.11 3.70 6.48
N THR A 185 20.74 4.77 6.95
CA THR A 185 20.03 5.85 7.61
C THR A 185 19.56 6.84 6.56
N VAL A 186 18.25 7.14 6.53
CA VAL A 186 17.66 8.10 5.59
C VAL A 186 17.06 9.28 6.30
N THR A 187 17.17 10.46 5.70
CA THR A 187 16.49 11.68 6.13
C THR A 187 15.42 12.03 5.11
N VAL A 188 14.20 12.25 5.60
CA VAL A 188 13.02 12.71 4.87
C VAL A 188 12.41 13.90 5.61
N GLY A 189 11.39 14.54 5.05
CA GLY A 189 10.74 15.69 5.70
C GLY A 189 10.23 15.42 7.12
N ALA A 190 9.78 14.19 7.38
CA ALA A 190 9.30 13.76 8.69
C ALA A 190 10.41 13.48 9.73
N GLY A 191 11.68 13.37 9.34
CA GLY A 191 12.78 13.09 10.25
C GLY A 191 13.88 12.22 9.67
N THR A 192 14.70 11.65 10.57
CA THR A 192 15.81 10.74 10.23
C THR A 192 15.54 9.37 10.84
N PHE A 193 15.66 8.32 10.03
CA PHE A 193 15.28 6.96 10.38
C PHE A 193 16.32 5.94 9.92
N ASP A 194 16.47 4.86 10.67
CA ASP A 194 17.12 3.66 10.18
C ASP A 194 16.16 2.92 9.26
N ALA A 195 16.59 2.63 8.06
CA ALA A 195 15.74 2.15 6.97
C ALA A 195 16.25 0.87 6.33
N LEU A 196 15.31 0.06 5.88
CA LEU A 196 15.51 -1.04 4.96
C LEU A 196 15.27 -0.51 3.53
N HIS A 197 16.23 -0.72 2.64
CA HIS A 197 16.10 -0.42 1.22
C HIS A 197 15.86 -1.69 0.41
N PHE A 198 14.76 -1.69 -0.32
CA PHE A 198 14.38 -2.76 -1.25
C PHE A 198 14.03 -2.18 -2.62
N ARG A 199 14.00 -3.06 -3.61
CA ARG A 199 13.56 -2.72 -4.97
C ARG A 199 12.58 -3.75 -5.48
N PHE A 200 11.43 -3.31 -5.97
CA PHE A 200 10.55 -4.15 -6.77
C PHE A 200 11.12 -4.18 -8.20
N VAL A 201 11.49 -5.39 -8.66
CA VAL A 201 12.25 -5.57 -9.91
C VAL A 201 11.51 -6.30 -11.01
N GLY A 202 10.24 -6.62 -10.80
CA GLY A 202 9.38 -7.21 -11.81
C GLY A 202 8.00 -7.52 -11.26
N THR A 203 7.00 -7.29 -12.07
CA THR A 203 5.58 -7.51 -11.76
C THR A 203 4.90 -8.29 -12.89
N PRO A 204 5.29 -9.56 -13.10
CA PRO A 204 4.68 -10.38 -14.14
C PRO A 204 3.17 -10.47 -13.93
N GLY A 205 2.40 -10.31 -15.00
CA GLY A 205 0.95 -10.36 -14.99
C GLY A 205 0.27 -9.00 -15.13
N LEU A 206 0.98 -7.88 -14.95
CA LEU A 206 0.41 -6.57 -15.27
C LEU A 206 0.31 -6.36 -16.79
N PRO A 207 -0.73 -5.66 -17.28
CA PRO A 207 -0.86 -5.31 -18.70
C PRO A 207 0.30 -4.45 -19.23
N GLU A 208 0.86 -3.59 -18.37
CA GLU A 208 2.08 -2.84 -18.58
C GLU A 208 3.03 -3.11 -17.40
N GLU A 209 4.24 -3.56 -17.69
CA GLU A 209 5.21 -3.87 -16.65
C GLU A 209 5.58 -2.61 -15.87
N HIS A 210 5.47 -2.70 -14.54
CA HIS A 210 5.84 -1.59 -13.67
C HIS A 210 7.37 -1.40 -13.70
N PRO A 211 7.87 -0.15 -13.90
CA PRO A 211 9.30 0.11 -13.81
C PRO A 211 9.86 -0.27 -12.43
N PRO A 212 11.16 -0.56 -12.31
CA PRO A 212 11.78 -0.79 -11.01
C PRO A 212 11.43 0.32 -10.02
N TYR A 213 11.05 -0.09 -8.82
CA TYR A 213 10.59 0.79 -7.76
C TYR A 213 11.41 0.57 -6.50
N ASP A 214 12.26 1.53 -6.17
CA ASP A 214 13.01 1.56 -4.92
C ASP A 214 12.13 2.05 -3.78
N ILE A 215 12.13 1.33 -2.66
CA ILE A 215 11.32 1.63 -1.46
C ILE A 215 12.20 1.57 -0.23
N TRP A 216 12.01 2.53 0.67
CA TRP A 216 12.59 2.56 2.00
C TRP A 216 11.48 2.53 3.04
N GLY A 217 11.53 1.52 3.91
CA GLY A 217 10.67 1.39 5.08
C GLY A 217 11.51 1.42 6.35
N THR A 218 10.91 1.75 7.49
CA THR A 218 11.61 1.70 8.79
C THR A 218 12.11 0.29 9.12
N ASN A 219 13.28 0.21 9.80
CA ASN A 219 13.90 -1.03 10.25
C ASN A 219 13.54 -1.33 11.71
N ASP A 220 12.28 -1.19 12.09
CA ASP A 220 11.76 -1.37 13.45
C ASP A 220 10.72 -2.51 13.55
N GLY A 221 10.42 -3.16 12.42
CA GLY A 221 9.40 -4.20 12.31
C GLY A 221 7.99 -3.68 12.00
N ASP A 222 7.78 -2.36 11.95
CA ASP A 222 6.51 -1.74 11.55
C ASP A 222 6.47 -1.39 10.06
N TYR A 223 7.63 -1.34 9.40
CA TYR A 223 7.75 -1.06 7.97
C TYR A 223 6.99 0.20 7.55
N LEU A 224 7.14 1.29 8.33
CA LEU A 224 6.57 2.57 7.94
C LEU A 224 7.25 3.06 6.67
N PHE A 225 6.45 3.46 5.68
CA PHE A 225 6.97 4.00 4.42
C PHE A 225 7.72 5.32 4.67
N LEU A 226 8.95 5.45 4.18
CA LEU A 226 9.78 6.65 4.33
C LEU A 226 9.92 7.40 3.00
N LYS A 227 10.36 6.73 1.97
CA LYS A 227 10.50 7.28 0.62
C LYS A 227 10.42 6.18 -0.43
N GLY A 228 10.20 6.57 -1.67
CA GLY A 228 10.22 5.67 -2.81
C GLY A 228 10.60 6.40 -4.10
N ALA A 229 11.19 5.67 -5.05
CA ALA A 229 11.60 6.22 -6.33
C ALA A 229 11.28 5.24 -7.47
N VAL A 230 10.47 5.68 -8.42
CA VAL A 230 10.10 4.92 -9.60
C VAL A 230 10.77 5.54 -10.81
N GLY A 231 11.49 4.71 -11.58
CA GLY A 231 12.16 5.09 -12.81
C GLY A 231 11.28 4.99 -14.07
N GLY A 232 11.92 4.70 -15.20
CA GLY A 232 11.27 4.44 -16.49
C GLY A 232 10.35 5.58 -16.93
N TYR A 233 9.15 5.24 -17.38
CA TYR A 233 8.14 6.19 -17.85
C TYR A 233 7.45 6.97 -16.73
N MET A 234 7.45 6.46 -15.47
CA MET A 234 6.77 7.08 -14.34
C MET A 234 7.56 8.28 -13.78
N GLN A 235 8.86 8.12 -13.57
CA GLN A 235 9.78 9.15 -13.06
C GLN A 235 9.17 9.93 -11.89
N THR A 236 8.81 9.19 -10.84
CA THR A 236 8.16 9.71 -9.64
C THR A 236 9.02 9.44 -8.41
N TYR A 237 9.01 10.37 -7.47
CA TYR A 237 9.60 10.24 -6.16
C TYR A 237 8.51 10.47 -5.10
N TYR A 238 8.50 9.65 -4.06
CA TYR A 238 7.57 9.72 -2.93
C TYR A 238 8.37 9.98 -1.66
N GLU A 239 7.85 10.83 -0.78
CA GLU A 239 8.53 11.17 0.46
C GLU A 239 7.53 11.38 1.61
N LEU A 240 7.80 10.75 2.75
CA LEU A 240 7.11 11.03 4.01
C LEU A 240 7.58 12.39 4.54
N VAL A 241 6.67 13.36 4.57
CA VAL A 241 7.02 14.75 4.96
C VAL A 241 6.52 15.13 6.34
N ASP A 242 5.44 14.51 6.80
CA ASP A 242 4.88 14.73 8.14
C ASP A 242 4.58 13.39 8.82
N LEU A 243 4.83 13.33 10.13
CA LEU A 243 4.54 12.19 10.99
C LEU A 243 4.16 12.68 12.40
N TYR A 244 3.03 12.16 12.93
CA TYR A 244 2.47 12.54 14.24
C TYR A 244 2.10 11.34 15.08
#